data_5dac2aea00e6baa648555b63f4b00d76
#
_entry.id   5dac2aea00e6baa648555b63f4b00d76
#
_cell.length_a   1.000
_cell.length_b   1.000
_cell.length_c   1.000
_cell.angle_alpha   90.00
_cell.angle_beta   90.00
_cell.angle_gamma   90.00
#
_symmetry.space_group_name_H-M   'P 1'
#
loop_
_entity.id
_entity.type
_entity.pdbx_description
1 polymer ?
#
loop_
_entity_poly.entity_id
_entity_poly.type
_entity_poly.pdbx_seq_one_letter_code
_entity_poly.pdbx_strand_id
1 'polypeptide(L)'
;GAFVGSGAYNYVFFQFLVVLVGATFFTSFLIGTIGNLLSRRVDSLTDGRYTYAFEDHILILGAGSALKNLLHQISETGTKCDIVIQTTRSPEAVRDQIRSFKIKPCEKDIYVIYGSRTDMTALADLRFKDAREIYILGEDDEPQHDGLNLKCWNQIMEECKGNPGVKPCY
;
A
#
# COMPACT_ATOMS: atom_id res chain seq x y z
N GLY A 1 20.48 14.72 69.61
CA GLY A 1 21.02 14.66 68.22
C GLY A 1 20.43 13.56 67.37
N ALA A 2 19.08 13.53 67.17
CA ALA A 2 18.49 12.48 66.33
C ALA A 2 17.22 12.90 65.57
N PHE A 3 17.08 14.17 65.23
CA PHE A 3 15.87 14.65 64.54
C PHE A 3 16.09 15.24 63.15
N VAL A 4 17.29 15.20 62.59
CA VAL A 4 17.60 15.80 61.29
C VAL A 4 17.46 14.79 60.12
N GLY A 5 17.37 13.47 60.40
CA GLY A 5 17.38 12.44 59.36
C GLY A 5 16.06 12.16 58.63
N SER A 6 14.90 12.32 59.30
CA SER A 6 13.61 11.88 58.73
C SER A 6 13.06 12.84 57.66
N GLY A 7 13.33 14.15 57.78
CA GLY A 7 12.86 15.13 56.80
C GLY A 7 13.56 15.05 55.45
N ALA A 8 14.85 14.74 55.45
CA ALA A 8 15.62 14.59 54.23
C ALA A 8 15.22 13.37 53.40
N TYR A 9 14.95 12.23 54.05
CA TYR A 9 14.46 11.02 53.36
C TYR A 9 13.08 11.22 52.77
N ASN A 10 12.18 11.90 53.46
CA ASN A 10 10.83 12.17 52.92
C ASN A 10 10.90 13.13 51.73
N TYR A 11 11.80 14.10 51.72
CA TYR A 11 12.00 15.02 50.60
C TYR A 11 12.55 14.29 49.38
N VAL A 12 13.58 13.46 49.54
CA VAL A 12 14.19 12.68 48.48
C VAL A 12 13.18 11.69 47.89
N PHE A 13 12.41 11.01 48.75
CA PHE A 13 11.34 10.09 48.33
C PHE A 13 10.26 10.81 47.52
N PHE A 14 9.81 11.97 47.98
CA PHE A 14 8.81 12.76 47.26
C PHE A 14 9.34 13.26 45.93
N GLN A 15 10.58 13.70 45.85
CA GLN A 15 11.20 14.09 44.58
C GLN A 15 11.35 12.94 43.59
N PHE A 16 11.73 11.76 44.08
CA PHE A 16 11.78 10.57 43.28
C PHE A 16 10.38 10.18 42.73
N LEU A 17 9.35 10.27 43.54
CA LEU A 17 7.97 9.98 43.13
C LEU A 17 7.48 10.97 42.07
N VAL A 18 7.79 12.25 42.19
CA VAL A 18 7.42 13.26 41.18
C VAL A 18 8.11 12.98 39.85
N VAL A 19 9.41 12.64 39.88
CA VAL A 19 10.17 12.30 38.66
C VAL A 19 9.59 11.03 38.00
N LEU A 20 9.26 10.02 38.80
CA LEU A 20 8.68 8.75 38.28
C LEU A 20 7.32 8.99 37.59
N VAL A 21 6.46 9.78 38.23
CA VAL A 21 5.15 10.14 37.67
C VAL A 21 5.30 10.96 36.39
N GLY A 22 6.20 11.94 36.41
CA GLY A 22 6.50 12.79 35.25
C GLY A 22 7.04 11.96 34.06
N ALA A 23 7.95 11.03 34.32
CA ALA A 23 8.52 10.16 33.29
C ALA A 23 7.47 9.23 32.67
N THR A 24 6.60 8.64 33.51
CA THR A 24 5.51 7.79 32.99
C THR A 24 4.48 8.57 32.17
N PHE A 25 4.11 9.76 32.60
CA PHE A 25 3.22 10.65 31.84
C PHE A 25 3.83 11.03 30.48
N PHE A 26 5.10 11.43 30.48
CA PHE A 26 5.80 11.83 29.26
C PHE A 26 5.93 10.66 28.27
N THR A 27 6.29 9.47 28.75
CA THR A 27 6.40 8.26 27.92
C THR A 27 5.05 7.87 27.30
N SER A 28 3.97 7.91 28.10
CA SER A 28 2.62 7.60 27.64
C SER A 28 2.13 8.59 26.57
N PHE A 29 2.45 9.88 26.76
CA PHE A 29 2.12 10.92 25.79
C PHE A 29 2.86 10.73 24.46
N LEU A 30 4.17 10.40 24.52
CA LEU A 30 4.97 10.12 23.32
C LEU A 30 4.41 8.91 22.55
N ILE A 31 4.15 7.79 23.25
CA ILE A 31 3.62 6.58 22.62
C ILE A 31 2.25 6.87 21.99
N GLY A 32 1.37 7.58 22.66
CA GLY A 32 0.07 7.96 22.15
C GLY A 32 0.15 8.86 20.90
N THR A 33 1.07 9.82 20.90
CA THR A 33 1.27 10.73 19.76
C THR A 33 1.85 10.01 18.55
N ILE A 34 2.85 9.16 18.76
CA ILE A 34 3.48 8.36 17.69
C ILE A 34 2.47 7.35 17.14
N GLY A 35 1.70 6.67 18.02
CA GLY A 35 0.64 5.75 17.63
C GLY A 35 -0.41 6.42 16.75
N ASN A 36 -0.88 7.62 17.10
CA ASN A 36 -1.82 8.39 16.28
C ASN A 36 -1.26 8.81 14.93
N LEU A 37 0.02 9.20 14.87
CA LEU A 37 0.67 9.56 13.61
C LEU A 37 0.85 8.36 12.69
N LEU A 38 1.20 7.21 13.24
CA LEU A 38 1.32 5.96 12.50
C LEU A 38 -0.05 5.48 11.99
N SER A 39 -1.09 5.49 12.84
CA SER A 39 -2.45 5.10 12.43
C SER A 39 -2.97 5.99 11.30
N ARG A 40 -2.78 7.30 11.38
CA ARG A 40 -3.18 8.23 10.30
C ARG A 40 -2.45 7.97 9.00
N ARG A 41 -1.18 7.57 9.04
CA ARG A 41 -0.44 7.17 7.83
C ARG A 41 -0.93 5.85 7.26
N VAL A 42 -1.22 4.88 8.12
CA VAL A 42 -1.78 3.59 7.68
C VAL A 42 -3.18 3.79 7.11
N ASP A 43 -4.04 4.57 7.76
CA ASP A 43 -5.40 4.86 7.30
C ASP A 43 -5.38 5.61 5.96
N SER A 44 -4.46 6.57 5.77
CA SER A 44 -4.32 7.28 4.49
C SER A 44 -3.76 6.41 3.36
N LEU A 45 -2.92 5.42 3.68
CA LEU A 45 -2.47 4.40 2.71
C LEU A 45 -3.61 3.44 2.34
N THR A 46 -4.56 3.21 3.25
CA THR A 46 -5.73 2.37 3.03
C THR A 46 -6.82 3.12 2.26
N ASP A 47 -6.96 4.43 2.47
CA ASP A 47 -7.95 5.29 1.79
C ASP A 47 -7.60 5.63 0.33
N GLY A 48 -6.47 5.15 -0.18
CA GLY A 48 -6.12 5.26 -1.61
C GLY A 48 -5.97 6.70 -2.15
N ARG A 49 -5.76 7.70 -1.28
CA ARG A 49 -5.66 9.12 -1.67
C ARG A 49 -4.24 9.59 -1.97
N TYR A 50 -3.36 8.68 -2.32
CA TYR A 50 -2.01 9.05 -2.77
C TYR A 50 -1.94 9.04 -4.29
N THR A 51 -1.68 10.18 -4.87
CA THR A 51 -1.21 10.25 -6.25
C THR A 51 0.21 9.69 -6.25
N TYR A 52 0.36 8.48 -6.73
CA TYR A 52 1.68 7.84 -6.86
C TYR A 52 2.41 8.44 -8.06
N ALA A 53 3.68 8.79 -7.87
CA ALA A 53 4.53 9.29 -8.95
C ALA A 53 5.13 8.13 -9.78
N PHE A 54 4.30 7.13 -10.14
CA PHE A 54 4.75 6.04 -11.01
C PHE A 54 4.94 6.54 -12.44
N GLU A 55 6.06 6.16 -13.03
CA GLU A 55 6.38 6.40 -14.43
C GLU A 55 6.94 5.13 -15.04
N ASP A 56 6.55 4.81 -16.26
CA ASP A 56 7.04 3.65 -17.01
C ASP A 56 6.88 2.33 -16.24
N HIS A 57 5.76 2.18 -15.50
CA HIS A 57 5.43 1.02 -14.68
C HIS A 57 4.49 0.04 -15.39
N ILE A 58 4.42 -1.18 -14.89
CA ILE A 58 3.42 -2.18 -15.31
C ILE A 58 2.22 -2.09 -14.37
N LEU A 59 1.04 -1.84 -14.92
CA LEU A 59 -0.20 -1.77 -14.15
C LEU A 59 -1.01 -3.06 -14.35
N ILE A 60 -1.32 -3.75 -13.26
CA ILE A 60 -2.11 -4.99 -13.25
C ILE A 60 -3.42 -4.72 -12.51
N LEU A 61 -4.54 -4.89 -13.19
CA LEU A 61 -5.88 -4.65 -12.66
C LEU A 61 -6.58 -5.96 -12.34
N GLY A 62 -6.62 -6.28 -11.05
CA GLY A 62 -7.14 -7.53 -10.51
C GLY A 62 -6.03 -8.49 -10.06
N ALA A 63 -6.37 -9.35 -9.10
CA ALA A 63 -5.46 -10.33 -8.50
C ALA A 63 -6.01 -11.77 -8.63
N GLY A 64 -6.57 -12.11 -9.79
CA GLY A 64 -7.10 -13.42 -10.08
C GLY A 64 -6.03 -14.51 -10.26
N SER A 65 -6.47 -15.72 -10.61
CA SER A 65 -5.64 -16.93 -10.73
C SER A 65 -4.49 -16.79 -11.74
N ALA A 66 -4.66 -15.96 -12.76
CA ALA A 66 -3.65 -15.71 -13.79
C ALA A 66 -2.47 -14.87 -13.27
N LEU A 67 -2.59 -14.19 -12.13
CA LEU A 67 -1.57 -13.29 -11.58
C LEU A 67 -0.20 -13.98 -11.42
N LYS A 68 -0.19 -15.23 -10.93
CA LYS A 68 1.05 -16.00 -10.76
C LYS A 68 1.81 -16.17 -12.07
N ASN A 69 1.11 -16.58 -13.12
CA ASN A 69 1.72 -16.84 -14.43
C ASN A 69 2.23 -15.55 -15.07
N LEU A 70 1.45 -14.47 -14.95
CA LEU A 70 1.84 -13.14 -15.44
C LEU A 70 3.11 -12.62 -14.75
N LEU A 71 3.15 -12.66 -13.41
CA LEU A 71 4.32 -12.22 -12.66
C LEU A 71 5.56 -13.07 -12.98
N HIS A 72 5.39 -14.38 -13.19
CA HIS A 72 6.48 -15.26 -13.62
C HIS A 72 7.00 -14.85 -14.99
N GLN A 73 6.12 -14.62 -15.94
CA GLN A 73 6.48 -14.18 -17.31
C GLN A 73 7.20 -12.81 -17.29
N ILE A 74 6.71 -11.84 -16.52
CA ILE A 74 7.36 -10.54 -16.36
C ILE A 74 8.76 -10.71 -15.76
N SER A 75 8.92 -11.60 -14.76
CA SER A 75 10.22 -11.85 -14.14
C SER A 75 11.24 -12.48 -15.09
N GLU A 76 10.78 -13.34 -16.01
CA GLU A 76 11.65 -13.97 -17.04
C GLU A 76 12.06 -12.99 -18.13
N THR A 77 11.21 -12.02 -18.46
CA THR A 77 11.52 -11.01 -19.48
C THR A 77 12.62 -10.04 -19.03
N GLY A 78 12.98 -10.05 -17.74
CA GLY A 78 14.02 -9.18 -17.18
C GLY A 78 13.67 -7.69 -17.25
N THR A 79 12.37 -7.39 -17.38
CA THR A 79 11.86 -6.02 -17.47
C THR A 79 12.13 -5.28 -16.17
N LYS A 80 12.76 -4.12 -16.26
CA LYS A 80 13.18 -3.31 -15.11
C LYS A 80 12.19 -2.17 -14.81
N CYS A 81 10.95 -2.42 -14.51
CA CYS A 81 9.97 -1.39 -14.17
C CYS A 81 9.15 -1.80 -12.94
N ASP A 82 8.66 -0.86 -12.19
CA ASP A 82 7.81 -1.13 -11.02
C ASP A 82 6.53 -1.82 -11.45
N ILE A 83 6.01 -2.69 -10.60
CA ILE A 83 4.77 -3.41 -10.83
C ILE A 83 3.73 -2.91 -9.84
N VAL A 84 2.64 -2.36 -10.35
CA VAL A 84 1.53 -1.85 -9.55
C VAL A 84 0.32 -2.76 -9.76
N ILE A 85 -0.18 -3.35 -8.69
CA ILE A 85 -1.34 -4.25 -8.71
C ILE A 85 -2.49 -3.57 -7.98
N GLN A 86 -3.57 -3.29 -8.68
CA GLN A 86 -4.80 -2.79 -8.09
C GLN A 86 -5.79 -3.95 -7.91
N THR A 87 -6.35 -4.08 -6.72
CA THR A 87 -7.24 -5.19 -6.36
C THR A 87 -8.35 -4.73 -5.43
N THR A 88 -9.52 -5.36 -5.51
CA THR A 88 -10.63 -5.20 -4.56
C THR A 88 -10.47 -6.11 -3.33
N ARG A 89 -9.50 -7.02 -3.35
CA ARG A 89 -9.14 -7.88 -2.21
C ARG A 89 -8.24 -7.14 -1.23
N SER A 90 -8.10 -7.67 -0.03
CA SER A 90 -7.14 -7.13 0.95
C SER A 90 -5.71 -7.10 0.36
N PRO A 91 -5.05 -5.94 0.31
CA PRO A 91 -3.68 -5.83 -0.20
C PRO A 91 -2.69 -6.74 0.54
N GLU A 92 -2.91 -6.98 1.82
CA GLU A 92 -2.09 -7.87 2.64
C GLU A 92 -2.21 -9.32 2.19
N ALA A 93 -3.44 -9.80 1.96
CA ALA A 93 -3.69 -11.15 1.47
C ALA A 93 -3.05 -11.38 0.10
N VAL A 94 -3.12 -10.38 -0.80
CA VAL A 94 -2.50 -10.46 -2.12
C VAL A 94 -0.97 -10.42 -2.02
N ARG A 95 -0.39 -9.62 -1.13
CA ARG A 95 1.07 -9.61 -0.88
C ARG A 95 1.56 -10.98 -0.37
N ASP A 96 0.82 -11.60 0.54
CA ASP A 96 1.17 -12.91 1.07
C ASP A 96 1.02 -14.00 -0.01
N GLN A 97 0.01 -13.89 -0.86
CA GLN A 97 -0.15 -14.74 -2.04
C GLN A 97 1.05 -14.60 -2.98
N ILE A 98 1.49 -13.38 -3.31
CA ILE A 98 2.66 -13.13 -4.17
C ILE A 98 3.94 -13.72 -3.55
N ARG A 99 4.14 -13.54 -2.25
CA ARG A 99 5.29 -14.15 -1.54
C ARG A 99 5.31 -15.67 -1.66
N SER A 100 4.13 -16.31 -1.64
CA SER A 100 4.01 -17.77 -1.80
C SER A 100 4.43 -18.28 -3.17
N PHE A 101 4.40 -17.44 -4.19
CA PHE A 101 4.77 -17.81 -5.56
C PHE A 101 6.26 -18.11 -5.76
N LYS A 102 7.12 -17.71 -4.80
CA LYS A 102 8.58 -17.90 -4.86
C LYS A 102 9.20 -17.43 -6.18
N ILE A 103 8.63 -16.39 -6.75
CA ILE A 103 9.18 -15.73 -7.94
C ILE A 103 10.52 -15.14 -7.53
N LYS A 104 11.56 -15.31 -8.37
CA LYS A 104 12.85 -14.65 -8.14
C LYS A 104 12.57 -13.17 -7.93
N PRO A 105 13.13 -12.54 -6.88
CA PRO A 105 12.91 -11.13 -6.68
C PRO A 105 13.32 -10.42 -7.97
N CYS A 106 12.32 -9.87 -8.67
CA CYS A 106 12.61 -8.80 -9.61
C CYS A 106 13.36 -7.76 -8.79
N GLU A 107 14.41 -7.16 -9.33
CA GLU A 107 15.13 -6.04 -8.68
C GLU A 107 14.20 -4.83 -8.42
N LYS A 108 12.90 -5.04 -8.36
CA LYS A 108 11.86 -4.02 -8.43
C LYS A 108 10.76 -4.23 -7.43
N ASP A 109 10.18 -3.11 -7.06
CA ASP A 109 9.14 -3.08 -6.06
C ASP A 109 7.78 -3.47 -6.66
N ILE A 110 7.07 -4.34 -5.94
CA ILE A 110 5.69 -4.70 -6.25
C ILE A 110 4.79 -3.95 -5.26
N TYR A 111 3.99 -3.04 -5.79
CA TYR A 111 3.02 -2.27 -5.03
C TYR A 111 1.64 -2.90 -5.17
N VAL A 112 1.00 -3.19 -4.05
CA VAL A 112 -0.39 -3.70 -4.04
C VAL A 112 -1.27 -2.64 -3.42
N ILE A 113 -2.26 -2.17 -4.16
CA ILE A 113 -3.12 -1.04 -3.83
C ILE A 113 -4.58 -1.50 -3.86
N TYR A 114 -5.35 -1.08 -2.87
CA TYR A 114 -6.79 -1.34 -2.84
C TYR A 114 -7.53 -0.38 -3.77
N GLY A 115 -8.38 -0.92 -4.63
CA GLY A 115 -9.23 -0.10 -5.50
C GLY A 115 -9.98 -0.93 -6.53
N SER A 116 -11.07 -0.36 -7.05
CA SER A 116 -11.84 -0.98 -8.13
C SER A 116 -11.24 -0.61 -9.49
N ARG A 117 -11.05 -1.59 -10.36
CA ARG A 117 -10.57 -1.37 -11.73
C ARG A 117 -11.53 -0.58 -12.62
N THR A 118 -12.77 -0.39 -12.18
CA THR A 118 -13.76 0.44 -12.89
C THR A 118 -13.87 1.87 -12.35
N ASP A 119 -13.10 2.20 -11.32
CA ASP A 119 -13.02 3.54 -10.77
C ASP A 119 -11.91 4.32 -11.47
N MET A 120 -12.31 5.18 -12.40
CA MET A 120 -11.38 6.00 -13.19
C MET A 120 -10.60 7.01 -12.35
N THR A 121 -11.14 7.43 -11.20
CA THR A 121 -10.42 8.33 -10.28
C THR A 121 -9.25 7.60 -9.64
N ALA A 122 -9.50 6.39 -9.14
CA ALA A 122 -8.45 5.54 -8.57
C ALA A 122 -7.40 5.15 -9.62
N LEU A 123 -7.80 4.89 -10.86
CA LEU A 123 -6.87 4.62 -11.96
C LEU A 123 -6.03 5.84 -12.33
N ALA A 124 -6.62 7.04 -12.31
CA ALA A 124 -5.88 8.29 -12.57
C ALA A 124 -4.82 8.54 -11.49
N ASP A 125 -5.12 8.25 -10.23
CA ASP A 125 -4.16 8.34 -9.13
C ASP A 125 -2.97 7.38 -9.30
N LEU A 126 -3.17 6.26 -9.98
CA LEU A 126 -2.12 5.30 -10.36
C LEU A 126 -1.39 5.69 -11.65
N ARG A 127 -1.71 6.83 -12.24
CA ARG A 127 -1.11 7.34 -13.50
C ARG A 127 -1.15 6.31 -14.63
N PHE A 128 -2.30 5.68 -14.83
CA PHE A 128 -2.46 4.62 -15.85
C PHE A 128 -2.05 5.09 -17.26
N LYS A 129 -2.12 6.40 -17.55
CA LYS A 129 -1.71 6.99 -18.84
C LYS A 129 -0.18 6.99 -19.04
N ASP A 130 0.58 6.91 -17.95
CA ASP A 130 2.05 6.87 -17.96
C ASP A 130 2.57 5.42 -17.76
N ALA A 131 1.66 4.44 -17.69
CA ALA A 131 2.01 3.05 -17.59
C ALA A 131 2.62 2.54 -18.91
N ARG A 132 3.66 1.72 -18.82
CA ARG A 132 4.27 1.04 -19.97
C ARG A 132 3.31 -0.01 -20.54
N GLU A 133 2.69 -0.76 -19.67
CA GLU A 133 1.79 -1.86 -20.01
C GLU A 133 0.65 -1.94 -18.98
N ILE A 134 -0.54 -2.26 -19.43
CA ILE A 134 -1.71 -2.43 -18.58
C ILE A 134 -2.30 -3.82 -18.82
N TYR A 135 -2.37 -4.63 -17.77
CA TYR A 135 -2.97 -5.97 -17.77
C TYR A 135 -4.27 -5.98 -16.99
N ILE A 136 -5.33 -6.47 -17.57
CA ILE A 136 -6.64 -6.59 -16.91
C ILE A 136 -6.91 -8.07 -16.66
N LEU A 137 -6.68 -8.53 -15.42
CA LEU A 137 -6.89 -9.92 -15.03
C LEU A 137 -8.27 -10.18 -14.43
N GLY A 138 -8.81 -9.19 -13.71
CA GLY A 138 -10.02 -9.37 -12.91
C GLY A 138 -9.77 -10.09 -11.58
N GLU A 139 -10.86 -10.38 -10.89
CA GLU A 139 -10.86 -11.10 -9.61
C GLU A 139 -11.68 -12.38 -9.76
N ASP A 140 -11.16 -13.51 -9.26
CA ASP A 140 -11.85 -14.81 -9.39
C ASP A 140 -13.15 -14.87 -8.59
N ASP A 141 -13.26 -14.05 -7.53
CA ASP A 141 -14.43 -14.03 -6.64
C ASP A 141 -15.59 -13.18 -7.18
N GLU A 142 -15.42 -12.50 -8.32
CA GLU A 142 -16.45 -11.64 -8.90
C GLU A 142 -17.27 -12.37 -9.96
N PRO A 143 -18.58 -12.56 -9.78
CA PRO A 143 -19.42 -13.33 -10.68
C PRO A 143 -19.59 -12.74 -12.09
N GLN A 144 -19.21 -11.46 -12.28
CA GLN A 144 -19.29 -10.73 -13.57
C GLN A 144 -17.94 -10.17 -14.00
N HIS A 145 -16.85 -10.87 -13.67
CA HIS A 145 -15.49 -10.37 -13.92
C HIS A 145 -15.24 -10.02 -15.39
N ASP A 146 -15.77 -10.76 -16.35
CA ASP A 146 -15.61 -10.49 -17.79
C ASP A 146 -16.29 -9.18 -18.21
N GLY A 147 -17.51 -8.93 -17.72
CA GLY A 147 -18.22 -7.69 -17.99
C GLY A 147 -17.54 -6.46 -17.39
N LEU A 148 -16.99 -6.62 -16.19
CA LEU A 148 -16.23 -5.55 -15.52
C LEU A 148 -14.88 -5.33 -16.21
N ASN A 149 -14.22 -6.38 -16.69
CA ASN A 149 -12.97 -6.25 -17.45
C ASN A 149 -13.22 -5.52 -18.78
N LEU A 150 -14.28 -5.87 -19.48
CA LEU A 150 -14.66 -5.18 -20.73
C LEU A 150 -15.01 -3.71 -20.50
N LYS A 151 -15.74 -3.42 -19.42
CA LYS A 151 -16.04 -2.05 -19.02
C LYS A 151 -14.78 -1.25 -18.74
N CYS A 152 -13.89 -1.80 -17.92
CA CYS A 152 -12.60 -1.20 -17.61
C CYS A 152 -11.77 -0.94 -18.88
N TRP A 153 -11.68 -1.93 -19.75
CA TRP A 153 -11.00 -1.80 -21.05
C TRP A 153 -11.54 -0.64 -21.87
N ASN A 154 -12.87 -0.58 -22.05
CA ASN A 154 -13.51 0.49 -22.84
C ASN A 154 -13.24 1.87 -22.24
N GLN A 155 -13.30 2.01 -20.92
CA GLN A 155 -13.01 3.25 -20.22
C GLN A 155 -11.55 3.69 -20.42
N ILE A 156 -10.60 2.78 -20.26
CA ILE A 156 -9.17 3.06 -20.50
C ILE A 156 -8.94 3.46 -21.95
N MET A 157 -9.52 2.73 -22.89
CA MET A 157 -9.36 3.04 -24.33
C MET A 157 -9.96 4.39 -24.70
N GLU A 158 -11.08 4.78 -24.10
CA GLU A 158 -11.71 6.08 -24.33
C GLU A 158 -10.81 7.23 -23.81
N GLU A 159 -10.26 7.08 -22.62
CA GLU A 159 -9.35 8.05 -22.03
C GLU A 159 -7.98 8.12 -22.73
N CYS A 160 -7.52 7.02 -23.33
CA CYS A 160 -6.25 6.96 -24.05
C CYS A 160 -6.34 7.38 -25.52
N LYS A 161 -7.54 7.55 -26.11
CA LYS A 161 -7.72 7.99 -27.51
C LYS A 161 -7.05 9.32 -27.83
N GLY A 162 -6.68 10.10 -26.83
CA GLY A 162 -5.94 11.36 -26.98
C GLY A 162 -4.43 11.25 -26.77
N ASN A 163 -3.89 10.08 -26.39
CA ASN A 163 -2.48 9.92 -26.04
C ASN A 163 -1.84 8.72 -26.77
N PRO A 164 -1.06 8.94 -27.85
CA PRO A 164 -0.50 7.85 -28.67
C PRO A 164 0.61 7.05 -27.99
N GLY A 165 0.98 7.36 -26.74
CA GLY A 165 2.06 6.73 -26.01
C GLY A 165 1.68 5.44 -25.27
N VAL A 166 0.39 5.20 -25.01
CA VAL A 166 -0.05 4.00 -24.27
C VAL A 166 -0.27 2.85 -25.24
N LYS A 167 0.58 1.83 -25.18
CA LYS A 167 0.37 0.59 -25.92
C LYS A 167 -0.45 -0.37 -25.03
N PRO A 168 -1.73 -0.58 -25.30
CA PRO A 168 -2.47 -1.63 -24.61
C PRO A 168 -1.90 -2.98 -25.03
N CYS A 169 -1.37 -3.73 -24.08
CA CYS A 169 -1.06 -5.14 -24.29
C CYS A 169 -2.34 -5.97 -24.06
N TYR A 170 -2.62 -6.87 -24.98
CA TYR A 170 -3.77 -7.77 -24.98
C TYR A 170 -3.50 -8.98 -24.09
#